data_b19bbd73a691636bb61c28ea4ce52b9c
#
_entry.id   b19bbd73a691636bb61c28ea4ce52b9c
#
_cell.length_a   1.000
_cell.length_b   1.000
_cell.length_c   1.000
_cell.angle_alpha   90.00
_cell.angle_beta   90.00
_cell.angle_gamma   90.00
#
_symmetry.space_group_name_H-M   'P 1'
#
loop_
_entity.id
_entity.type
_entity.pdbx_description
1 polymer ?
#
loop_
_entity_poly.entity_id
_entity_poly.type
_entity_poly.pdbx_seq_one_letter_code
_entity_poly.pdbx_strand_id
1 'polypeptide(L)'
;VCSVAQREFTQYFPHPGWVEHDADEIWACQLGVAVEAMNKIGASAEDIAAIGITNQRETAIVWDRKTGEPVYNAIVWQCRRTSEYCDSLKEKGLTEKFRQKTGLVIDAYFSATKIKWILDNVPGARERAERQELLFGTVETWLIWKMTKGRAHVTDYSNASRTMLFNINTLSWDDEILSELDIPKSMLPQPKPSSCIYGKTDPAFFGGEIPI
;
A
#
# COMPACT_ATOMS: atom_id res chain seq x y z
N VAL A 1 -9.37 -11.77 23.62
CA VAL A 1 -8.23 -10.83 23.44
C VAL A 1 -7.38 -10.94 24.69
N CYS A 2 -6.09 -11.28 24.52
CA CYS A 2 -5.14 -11.45 25.64
C CYS A 2 -4.41 -10.15 25.96
N SER A 3 -4.08 -9.34 24.94
CA SER A 3 -3.40 -8.06 25.09
C SER A 3 -3.81 -7.09 23.99
N VAL A 4 -3.71 -5.79 24.29
CA VAL A 4 -3.94 -4.69 23.34
C VAL A 4 -2.91 -3.60 23.57
N ALA A 5 -2.38 -3.05 22.48
CA ALA A 5 -1.59 -1.83 22.49
C ALA A 5 -2.03 -0.94 21.33
N GLN A 6 -2.03 0.37 21.53
CA GLN A 6 -2.52 1.34 20.57
C GLN A 6 -1.67 2.59 20.64
N ARG A 7 -1.43 3.20 19.47
CA ARG A 7 -0.74 4.48 19.33
C ARG A 7 -1.30 5.23 18.12
N GLU A 8 -1.49 6.52 18.30
CA GLU A 8 -1.80 7.43 17.19
C GLU A 8 -0.52 7.78 16.43
N PHE A 9 -0.67 8.18 15.16
CA PHE A 9 0.39 8.73 14.33
C PHE A 9 -0.08 10.03 13.67
N THR A 10 0.86 10.84 13.22
CA THR A 10 0.62 12.20 12.72
C THR A 10 -0.14 12.20 11.40
N GLN A 11 -1.10 13.10 11.29
CA GLN A 11 -1.77 13.40 10.03
C GLN A 11 -1.32 14.76 9.52
N TYR A 12 -0.95 14.84 8.23
CA TYR A 12 -0.48 16.06 7.59
C TYR A 12 -1.53 16.58 6.61
N PHE A 13 -1.77 17.90 6.63
CA PHE A 13 -2.71 18.61 5.75
C PHE A 13 -1.98 19.75 5.03
N PRO A 14 -1.04 19.45 4.08
CA PRO A 14 -0.16 20.47 3.49
C PRO A 14 -0.89 21.51 2.65
N HIS A 15 -2.05 21.15 2.07
CA HIS A 15 -2.90 22.03 1.30
C HIS A 15 -4.39 21.71 1.55
N PRO A 16 -5.33 22.61 1.23
CA PRO A 16 -6.76 22.32 1.32
C PRO A 16 -7.13 21.05 0.53
N GLY A 17 -7.79 20.10 1.20
CA GLY A 17 -8.18 18.80 0.61
C GLY A 17 -7.06 17.78 0.45
N TRP A 18 -5.82 18.08 0.86
CA TRP A 18 -4.72 17.12 0.88
C TRP A 18 -4.59 16.47 2.23
N VAL A 19 -4.38 15.16 2.24
CA VAL A 19 -4.16 14.38 3.46
C VAL A 19 -3.01 13.40 3.23
N GLU A 20 -2.04 13.45 4.13
CA GLU A 20 -0.83 12.63 4.06
C GLU A 20 -0.48 12.00 5.41
N HIS A 21 0.21 10.88 5.36
CA HIS A 21 0.86 10.25 6.52
C HIS A 21 2.33 9.98 6.20
N ASP A 22 3.17 9.98 7.25
CA ASP A 22 4.52 9.47 7.16
C ASP A 22 4.48 7.93 7.22
N ALA A 23 4.98 7.28 6.16
CA ALA A 23 4.96 5.82 6.06
C ALA A 23 5.91 5.16 7.06
N ASP A 24 7.02 5.79 7.41
CA ASP A 24 7.96 5.27 8.40
C ASP A 24 7.42 5.46 9.82
N GLU A 25 6.67 6.52 10.10
CA GLU A 25 5.94 6.68 11.37
C GLU A 25 4.87 5.60 11.53
N ILE A 26 4.10 5.27 10.45
CA ILE A 26 3.15 4.16 10.47
C ILE A 26 3.87 2.85 10.82
N TRP A 27 5.00 2.56 10.18
CA TRP A 27 5.80 1.38 10.46
C TRP A 27 6.29 1.34 11.91
N ALA A 28 6.90 2.43 12.39
CA ALA A 28 7.42 2.52 13.75
C ALA A 28 6.32 2.35 14.81
N CYS A 29 5.16 2.96 14.59
CA CYS A 29 4.01 2.80 15.48
C CYS A 29 3.50 1.36 15.50
N GLN A 30 3.32 0.71 14.33
CA GLN A 30 2.82 -0.66 14.26
C GLN A 30 3.79 -1.67 14.87
N LEU A 31 5.08 -1.56 14.58
CA LEU A 31 6.09 -2.41 15.22
C LEU A 31 6.11 -2.20 16.74
N GLY A 32 6.10 -0.93 17.19
CA GLY A 32 6.13 -0.59 18.62
C GLY A 32 4.94 -1.17 19.38
N VAL A 33 3.71 -1.02 18.87
CA VAL A 33 2.51 -1.55 19.55
C VAL A 33 2.45 -3.08 19.49
N ALA A 34 2.96 -3.72 18.42
CA ALA A 34 3.04 -5.17 18.36
C ALA A 34 3.98 -5.73 19.45
N VAL A 35 5.18 -5.17 19.56
CA VAL A 35 6.14 -5.54 20.60
C VAL A 35 5.59 -5.25 22.00
N GLU A 36 4.96 -4.09 22.21
CA GLU A 36 4.32 -3.73 23.48
C GLU A 36 3.23 -4.74 23.88
N ALA A 37 2.37 -5.12 22.92
CA ALA A 37 1.28 -6.07 23.17
C ALA A 37 1.82 -7.46 23.56
N MET A 38 2.89 -7.94 22.94
CA MET A 38 3.57 -9.19 23.30
C MET A 38 4.19 -9.10 24.69
N ASN A 39 4.91 -8.03 24.97
CA ASN A 39 5.58 -7.84 26.27
C ASN A 39 4.61 -7.78 27.45
N LYS A 40 3.42 -7.18 27.28
CA LYS A 40 2.39 -7.10 28.34
C LYS A 40 1.96 -8.47 28.88
N ILE A 41 2.07 -9.51 28.06
CA ILE A 41 1.67 -10.88 28.43
C ILE A 41 2.86 -11.85 28.48
N GLY A 42 4.09 -11.35 28.31
CA GLY A 42 5.31 -12.17 28.31
C GLY A 42 5.40 -13.16 27.14
N ALA A 43 4.71 -12.89 26.02
CA ALA A 43 4.73 -13.75 24.85
C ALA A 43 6.02 -13.57 24.05
N SER A 44 6.57 -14.68 23.55
CA SER A 44 7.65 -14.77 22.58
C SER A 44 7.12 -14.97 21.16
N ALA A 45 7.99 -14.93 20.15
CA ALA A 45 7.60 -15.23 18.78
C ALA A 45 7.04 -16.67 18.62
N GLU A 46 7.49 -17.61 19.43
CA GLU A 46 7.06 -19.02 19.40
C GLU A 46 5.61 -19.19 19.87
N ASP A 47 5.10 -18.25 20.67
CA ASP A 47 3.72 -18.27 21.17
C ASP A 47 2.72 -17.69 20.16
N ILE A 48 3.20 -17.08 19.05
CA ILE A 48 2.37 -16.41 18.05
C ILE A 48 2.23 -17.30 16.81
N ALA A 49 1.02 -17.78 16.56
CA ALA A 49 0.76 -18.64 15.41
C ALA A 49 0.90 -17.91 14.07
N ALA A 50 0.43 -16.68 13.97
CA ALA A 50 0.53 -15.83 12.77
C ALA A 50 0.20 -14.37 13.08
N ILE A 51 0.60 -13.48 12.16
CA ILE A 51 0.21 -12.07 12.13
C ILE A 51 -0.88 -11.89 11.06
N GLY A 52 -2.05 -11.39 11.47
CA GLY A 52 -3.08 -10.90 10.55
C GLY A 52 -3.02 -9.38 10.44
N ILE A 53 -3.16 -8.85 9.24
CA ILE A 53 -3.10 -7.40 8.98
C ILE A 53 -4.42 -6.90 8.45
N THR A 54 -4.98 -5.88 9.09
CA THR A 54 -6.10 -5.08 8.56
C THR A 54 -5.54 -3.80 7.95
N ASN A 55 -5.92 -3.52 6.71
CA ASN A 55 -5.36 -2.42 5.92
C ASN A 55 -5.97 -1.04 6.25
N GLN A 56 -5.24 0.01 5.93
CA GLN A 56 -5.78 1.31 5.55
C GLN A 56 -5.81 1.35 4.01
N ARG A 57 -6.91 0.81 3.44
CA ARG A 57 -7.05 0.64 1.98
C ARG A 57 -6.91 1.97 1.24
N GLU A 58 -6.64 1.90 -0.05
CA GLU A 58 -6.52 3.02 -1.01
C GLU A 58 -5.38 4.02 -0.71
N THR A 59 -4.86 4.06 0.51
CA THR A 59 -3.70 4.90 0.86
C THR A 59 -2.47 4.40 0.10
N ALA A 60 -1.87 5.29 -0.69
CA ALA A 60 -0.78 4.93 -1.61
C ALA A 60 0.59 5.29 -1.04
N ILE A 61 1.47 4.31 -0.97
CA ILE A 61 2.87 4.46 -0.58
C ILE A 61 3.75 4.01 -1.74
N VAL A 62 4.73 4.83 -2.11
CA VAL A 62 5.77 4.49 -3.11
C VAL A 62 7.12 4.61 -2.44
N TRP A 63 7.96 3.59 -2.59
CA TRP A 63 9.28 3.54 -1.94
C TRP A 63 10.36 2.95 -2.85
N ASP A 64 11.60 3.25 -2.52
CA ASP A 64 12.77 2.67 -3.19
C ASP A 64 12.87 1.17 -2.87
N ARG A 65 12.96 0.35 -3.91
CA ARG A 65 13.04 -1.11 -3.81
C ARG A 65 14.26 -1.60 -3.02
N LYS A 66 15.36 -0.87 -3.07
CA LYS A 66 16.64 -1.28 -2.50
C LYS A 66 16.82 -0.77 -1.07
N THR A 67 16.49 0.50 -0.83
CA THR A 67 16.69 1.14 0.48
C THR A 67 15.47 1.01 1.38
N GLY A 68 14.27 0.91 0.80
CA GLY A 68 13.02 0.95 1.52
C GLY A 68 12.62 2.34 1.98
N GLU A 69 13.24 3.39 1.45
CA GLU A 69 12.90 4.77 1.76
C GLU A 69 11.68 5.22 0.94
N PRO A 70 10.61 5.73 1.58
CA PRO A 70 9.51 6.33 0.85
C PRO A 70 9.97 7.51 0.01
N VAL A 71 9.51 7.61 -1.25
CA VAL A 71 9.87 8.74 -2.13
C VAL A 71 8.99 9.96 -1.86
N TYR A 72 7.89 9.76 -1.19
CA TYR A 72 6.93 10.79 -0.78
C TYR A 72 6.10 10.27 0.40
N ASN A 73 5.44 11.18 1.15
CA ASN A 73 4.47 10.79 2.16
C ASN A 73 3.37 9.89 1.57
N ALA A 74 2.84 8.98 2.38
CA ALA A 74 1.67 8.19 2.02
C ALA A 74 0.49 9.11 1.70
N ILE A 75 -0.06 9.03 0.48
CA ILE A 75 -1.23 9.82 0.09
C ILE A 75 -2.49 9.07 0.53
N VAL A 76 -3.21 9.67 1.48
CA VAL A 76 -4.33 9.02 2.18
C VAL A 76 -5.57 8.94 1.29
N TRP A 77 -6.43 7.96 1.53
CA TRP A 77 -7.69 7.73 0.82
C TRP A 77 -8.61 8.96 0.78
N GLN A 78 -8.58 9.81 1.81
CA GLN A 78 -9.35 11.05 1.92
C GLN A 78 -8.83 12.18 1.02
N CYS A 79 -7.59 12.06 0.53
CA CYS A 79 -6.92 13.12 -0.22
C CYS A 79 -7.60 13.38 -1.58
N ARG A 80 -7.88 14.67 -1.86
CA ARG A 80 -8.59 15.09 -3.08
C ARG A 80 -7.69 15.69 -4.16
N ARG A 81 -6.35 15.65 -4.00
CA ARG A 81 -5.39 16.28 -4.93
C ARG A 81 -5.49 15.80 -6.37
N THR A 82 -6.02 14.60 -6.60
CA THR A 82 -6.14 14.01 -7.94
C THR A 82 -7.54 14.12 -8.54
N SER A 83 -8.44 14.92 -7.94
CA SER A 83 -9.83 15.04 -8.39
C SER A 83 -9.93 15.56 -9.82
N GLU A 84 -9.18 16.60 -10.18
CA GLU A 84 -9.16 17.18 -11.55
C GLU A 84 -8.68 16.14 -12.58
N TYR A 85 -7.69 15.34 -12.24
CA TYR A 85 -7.25 14.27 -13.11
C TYR A 85 -8.33 13.18 -13.28
N CYS A 86 -9.05 12.83 -12.21
CA CYS A 86 -10.19 11.93 -12.30
C CYS A 86 -11.28 12.46 -13.24
N ASP A 87 -11.56 13.76 -13.18
CA ASP A 87 -12.56 14.39 -14.06
C ASP A 87 -12.09 14.35 -15.52
N SER A 88 -10.82 14.61 -15.80
CA SER A 88 -10.25 14.46 -17.16
C SER A 88 -10.37 13.04 -17.72
N LEU A 89 -10.24 12.00 -16.89
CA LEU A 89 -10.45 10.61 -17.32
C LEU A 89 -11.92 10.32 -17.65
N LYS A 90 -12.87 10.91 -16.90
CA LYS A 90 -14.32 10.81 -17.19
C LYS A 90 -14.67 11.52 -18.50
N GLU A 91 -14.12 12.71 -18.72
CA GLU A 91 -14.30 13.48 -19.98
C GLU A 91 -13.78 12.73 -21.21
N LYS A 92 -12.70 11.93 -21.05
CA LYS A 92 -12.20 11.01 -22.10
C LYS A 92 -13.12 9.80 -22.32
N GLY A 93 -14.23 9.66 -21.60
CA GLY A 93 -15.18 8.57 -21.75
C GLY A 93 -14.73 7.23 -21.13
N LEU A 94 -13.76 7.24 -20.21
CA LEU A 94 -13.16 6.02 -19.65
C LEU A 94 -13.98 5.40 -18.50
N THR A 95 -15.05 6.05 -18.04
CA THR A 95 -15.84 5.62 -16.87
C THR A 95 -16.31 4.17 -16.98
N GLU A 96 -16.91 3.79 -18.11
CA GLU A 96 -17.44 2.45 -18.28
C GLU A 96 -16.34 1.38 -18.39
N LYS A 97 -15.23 1.70 -19.07
CA LYS A 97 -14.06 0.83 -19.16
C LYS A 97 -13.50 0.49 -17.75
N PHE A 98 -13.32 1.51 -16.90
CA PHE A 98 -12.84 1.28 -15.52
C PHE A 98 -13.86 0.49 -14.71
N ARG A 99 -15.14 0.83 -14.80
CA ARG A 99 -16.21 0.16 -14.06
C ARG A 99 -16.31 -1.34 -14.39
N GLN A 100 -16.27 -1.70 -15.68
CA GLN A 100 -16.35 -3.09 -16.11
C GLN A 100 -15.18 -3.95 -15.63
N LYS A 101 -13.98 -3.36 -15.58
CA LYS A 101 -12.76 -4.07 -15.20
C LYS A 101 -12.56 -4.13 -13.70
N THR A 102 -12.82 -3.03 -13.00
CA THR A 102 -12.48 -2.88 -11.58
C THR A 102 -13.70 -2.92 -10.63
N GLY A 103 -14.91 -2.76 -11.17
CA GLY A 103 -16.13 -2.56 -10.39
C GLY A 103 -16.23 -1.17 -9.73
N LEU A 104 -15.27 -0.27 -9.97
CA LEU A 104 -15.16 1.02 -9.29
C LEU A 104 -15.53 2.18 -10.23
N VAL A 105 -15.95 3.29 -9.61
CA VAL A 105 -16.03 4.59 -10.29
C VAL A 105 -14.64 5.22 -10.36
N ILE A 106 -14.42 6.14 -11.31
CA ILE A 106 -13.19 6.94 -11.34
C ILE A 106 -13.29 8.01 -10.26
N ASP A 107 -12.49 7.90 -9.22
CA ASP A 107 -12.45 8.86 -8.10
C ASP A 107 -11.06 8.94 -7.45
N ALA A 108 -10.71 10.12 -6.93
CA ALA A 108 -9.48 10.37 -6.18
C ALA A 108 -9.36 9.54 -4.89
N TYR A 109 -10.43 8.91 -4.46
CA TYR A 109 -10.47 7.99 -3.33
C TYR A 109 -9.49 6.82 -3.51
N PHE A 110 -9.41 6.25 -4.72
CA PHE A 110 -8.64 5.04 -5.02
C PHE A 110 -7.15 5.30 -5.25
N SER A 111 -6.32 4.24 -5.21
CA SER A 111 -4.85 4.36 -5.23
C SER A 111 -4.28 4.84 -6.56
N ALA A 112 -4.86 4.43 -7.69
CA ALA A 112 -4.28 4.59 -9.03
C ALA A 112 -3.83 6.01 -9.35
N THR A 113 -4.72 6.99 -9.17
CA THR A 113 -4.40 8.39 -9.49
C THR A 113 -3.39 9.01 -8.53
N LYS A 114 -3.29 8.50 -7.30
CA LYS A 114 -2.27 8.91 -6.32
C LYS A 114 -0.88 8.42 -6.73
N ILE A 115 -0.79 7.17 -7.23
CA ILE A 115 0.47 6.63 -7.76
C ILE A 115 0.93 7.50 -8.92
N LYS A 116 0.04 7.73 -9.90
CA LYS A 116 0.34 8.59 -11.05
C LYS A 116 0.81 9.98 -10.59
N TRP A 117 0.10 10.58 -9.61
CA TRP A 117 0.49 11.88 -9.09
C TRP A 117 1.92 11.87 -8.52
N ILE A 118 2.29 10.85 -7.75
CA ILE A 118 3.66 10.71 -7.22
C ILE A 118 4.67 10.63 -8.36
N LEU A 119 4.41 9.80 -9.37
CA LEU A 119 5.31 9.65 -10.52
C LEU A 119 5.48 10.95 -11.33
N ASP A 120 4.44 11.76 -11.44
CA ASP A 120 4.45 12.98 -12.23
C ASP A 120 4.98 14.20 -11.46
N ASN A 121 4.91 14.22 -10.11
CA ASN A 121 5.19 15.39 -9.29
C ASN A 121 6.42 15.26 -8.38
N VAL A 122 6.88 14.04 -8.09
CA VAL A 122 8.09 13.83 -7.31
C VAL A 122 9.29 13.75 -8.25
N PRO A 123 10.29 14.65 -8.11
CA PRO A 123 11.44 14.69 -9.02
C PRO A 123 12.14 13.32 -9.15
N GLY A 124 12.31 12.85 -10.39
CA GLY A 124 12.99 11.60 -10.71
C GLY A 124 12.18 10.32 -10.40
N ALA A 125 10.95 10.42 -9.86
CA ALA A 125 10.17 9.23 -9.52
C ALA A 125 9.77 8.43 -10.76
N ARG A 126 9.37 9.10 -11.84
CA ARG A 126 8.95 8.43 -13.08
C ARG A 126 10.10 7.63 -13.68
N GLU A 127 11.24 8.25 -13.89
CA GLU A 127 12.42 7.60 -14.46
C GLU A 127 12.89 6.43 -13.58
N ARG A 128 12.82 6.57 -12.27
CA ARG A 128 13.14 5.50 -11.32
C ARG A 128 12.15 4.33 -11.41
N ALA A 129 10.87 4.63 -11.58
CA ALA A 129 9.83 3.61 -11.75
C ALA A 129 10.02 2.82 -13.06
N GLU A 130 10.34 3.51 -14.17
CA GLU A 130 10.66 2.89 -15.45
C GLU A 130 11.90 1.98 -15.37
N ARG A 131 12.90 2.37 -14.58
CA ARG A 131 14.08 1.54 -14.27
C ARG A 131 13.81 0.44 -13.24
N GLN A 132 12.54 0.26 -12.81
CA GLN A 132 12.11 -0.75 -11.83
C GLN A 132 12.74 -0.58 -10.43
N GLU A 133 13.13 0.64 -10.09
CA GLU A 133 13.75 0.97 -8.80
C GLU A 133 12.70 1.26 -7.71
N LEU A 134 11.44 1.49 -8.07
CA LEU A 134 10.38 1.81 -7.13
C LEU A 134 9.37 0.67 -6.97
N LEU A 135 8.80 0.60 -5.77
CA LEU A 135 7.68 -0.27 -5.42
C LEU A 135 6.49 0.57 -4.95
N PHE A 136 5.30 0.04 -5.17
CA PHE A 136 4.04 0.57 -4.64
C PHE A 136 3.39 -0.44 -3.71
N GLY A 137 2.69 0.05 -2.70
CA GLY A 137 1.75 -0.72 -1.89
C GLY A 137 0.76 0.16 -1.18
N THR A 138 -0.34 -0.44 -0.72
CA THR A 138 -1.13 0.12 0.35
C THR A 138 -0.48 -0.22 1.70
N VAL A 139 -1.04 0.23 2.82
CA VAL A 139 -0.38 0.15 4.12
C VAL A 139 -0.02 -1.30 4.50
N GLU A 140 -0.89 -2.28 4.22
CA GLU A 140 -0.59 -3.69 4.52
C GLU A 140 0.63 -4.21 3.73
N THR A 141 0.73 -3.87 2.44
CA THR A 141 1.88 -4.26 1.61
C THR A 141 3.18 -3.64 2.15
N TRP A 142 3.12 -2.37 2.56
CA TRP A 142 4.24 -1.69 3.21
C TRP A 142 4.67 -2.38 4.49
N LEU A 143 3.72 -2.71 5.38
CA LEU A 143 4.01 -3.41 6.62
C LEU A 143 4.59 -4.80 6.39
N ILE A 144 4.04 -5.58 5.44
CA ILE A 144 4.56 -6.90 5.06
C ILE A 144 6.00 -6.77 4.54
N TRP A 145 6.23 -5.80 3.64
CA TRP A 145 7.55 -5.56 3.08
C TRP A 145 8.57 -5.18 4.16
N LYS A 146 8.22 -4.27 5.08
CA LYS A 146 9.08 -3.89 6.23
C LYS A 146 9.32 -5.08 7.16
N MET A 147 8.28 -5.82 7.59
CA MET A 147 8.40 -6.97 8.50
C MET A 147 9.25 -8.10 7.91
N THR A 148 9.22 -8.27 6.59
CA THR A 148 10.02 -9.29 5.89
C THR A 148 11.39 -8.79 5.43
N LYS A 149 11.77 -7.55 5.75
CA LYS A 149 12.99 -6.89 5.21
C LYS A 149 13.11 -7.02 3.70
N GLY A 150 12.03 -6.72 2.98
CA GLY A 150 11.99 -6.69 1.52
C GLY A 150 11.84 -8.05 0.84
N ARG A 151 11.72 -9.16 1.59
CA ARG A 151 11.58 -10.51 1.01
C ARG A 151 10.21 -10.78 0.40
N ALA A 152 9.17 -10.07 0.83
CA ALA A 152 7.81 -10.21 0.30
C ALA A 152 7.23 -8.86 -0.12
N HIS A 153 6.85 -8.76 -1.39
CA HIS A 153 6.12 -7.63 -1.95
C HIS A 153 4.78 -8.15 -2.49
N VAL A 154 3.79 -8.19 -1.62
CA VAL A 154 2.51 -8.87 -1.84
C VAL A 154 1.35 -8.04 -1.33
N THR A 155 0.17 -8.28 -1.89
CA THR A 155 -1.13 -7.78 -1.43
C THR A 155 -2.17 -8.88 -1.58
N ASP A 156 -3.38 -8.69 -1.04
CA ASP A 156 -4.48 -9.60 -1.31
C ASP A 156 -5.43 -9.08 -2.38
N TYR A 157 -6.30 -9.98 -2.90
CA TYR A 157 -7.29 -9.60 -3.92
C TYR A 157 -8.26 -8.53 -3.44
N SER A 158 -8.66 -8.57 -2.15
CA SER A 158 -9.56 -7.57 -1.56
C SER A 158 -8.94 -6.17 -1.55
N ASN A 159 -7.68 -6.05 -1.14
CA ASN A 159 -6.97 -4.77 -1.13
C ASN A 159 -6.60 -4.32 -2.54
N ALA A 160 -6.12 -5.24 -3.39
CA ALA A 160 -5.83 -4.96 -4.80
C ALA A 160 -7.06 -4.41 -5.53
N SER A 161 -8.26 -4.96 -5.28
CA SER A 161 -9.50 -4.51 -5.91
C SER A 161 -9.86 -3.05 -5.59
N ARG A 162 -9.29 -2.46 -4.53
CA ARG A 162 -9.53 -1.07 -4.13
C ARG A 162 -8.52 -0.08 -4.71
N THR A 163 -7.62 -0.54 -5.57
CA THR A 163 -6.59 0.33 -6.18
C THR A 163 -7.04 1.05 -7.44
N MET A 164 -8.13 0.61 -8.06
CA MET A 164 -8.57 1.01 -9.43
C MET A 164 -7.59 0.56 -10.54
N LEU A 165 -6.67 -0.37 -10.24
CA LEU A 165 -5.73 -0.97 -11.19
C LEU A 165 -5.96 -2.47 -11.40
N PHE A 166 -6.78 -3.09 -10.56
CA PHE A 166 -6.96 -4.52 -10.48
C PHE A 166 -8.23 -4.95 -11.21
N ASN A 167 -8.08 -5.88 -12.16
CA ASN A 167 -9.20 -6.45 -12.90
C ASN A 167 -9.84 -7.57 -12.06
N ILE A 168 -11.05 -7.32 -11.56
CA ILE A 168 -11.79 -8.25 -10.70
C ILE A 168 -12.31 -9.50 -11.44
N ASN A 169 -12.34 -9.48 -12.77
CA ASN A 169 -12.78 -10.61 -13.59
C ASN A 169 -11.65 -11.61 -13.83
N THR A 170 -10.40 -11.13 -13.89
CA THR A 170 -9.21 -11.96 -14.15
C THR A 170 -8.34 -12.17 -12.91
N LEU A 171 -8.65 -11.47 -11.80
CA LEU A 171 -7.89 -11.44 -10.54
C LEU A 171 -6.40 -11.09 -10.77
N SER A 172 -6.16 -10.10 -11.62
CA SER A 172 -4.82 -9.63 -11.98
C SER A 172 -4.78 -8.11 -12.19
N TRP A 173 -3.59 -7.53 -12.18
CA TRP A 173 -3.39 -6.14 -12.59
C TRP A 173 -3.78 -5.96 -14.06
N ASP A 174 -4.56 -4.93 -14.38
CA ASP A 174 -5.08 -4.68 -15.72
C ASP A 174 -4.10 -3.86 -16.58
N ASP A 175 -3.51 -4.50 -17.58
CA ASP A 175 -2.47 -3.88 -18.42
C ASP A 175 -2.99 -2.68 -19.23
N GLU A 176 -4.27 -2.66 -19.62
CA GLU A 176 -4.83 -1.51 -20.33
C GLU A 176 -5.02 -0.30 -19.41
N ILE A 177 -5.46 -0.52 -18.16
CA ILE A 177 -5.58 0.55 -17.16
C ILE A 177 -4.20 1.07 -16.80
N LEU A 178 -3.22 0.18 -16.60
CA LEU A 178 -1.84 0.57 -16.32
C LEU A 178 -1.25 1.43 -17.43
N SER A 179 -1.48 1.04 -18.69
CA SER A 179 -1.06 1.81 -19.87
C SER A 179 -1.76 3.17 -19.95
N GLU A 180 -3.07 3.24 -19.66
CA GLU A 180 -3.85 4.49 -19.70
C GLU A 180 -3.34 5.51 -18.64
N LEU A 181 -2.92 5.00 -17.48
CA LEU A 181 -2.42 5.81 -16.39
C LEU A 181 -0.90 5.99 -16.40
N ASP A 182 -0.21 5.34 -17.33
CA ASP A 182 1.25 5.34 -17.44
C ASP A 182 1.92 4.93 -16.12
N ILE A 183 1.47 3.78 -15.57
CA ILE A 183 2.01 3.19 -14.33
C ILE A 183 2.75 1.90 -14.67
N PRO A 184 4.07 1.81 -14.40
CA PRO A 184 4.84 0.60 -14.65
C PRO A 184 4.36 -0.58 -13.79
N LYS A 185 4.00 -1.70 -14.42
CA LYS A 185 3.53 -2.92 -13.73
C LYS A 185 4.55 -3.47 -12.74
N SER A 186 5.84 -3.24 -12.98
CA SER A 186 6.94 -3.67 -12.10
C SER A 186 6.92 -3.08 -10.70
N MET A 187 6.17 -2.00 -10.49
CA MET A 187 5.97 -1.38 -9.18
C MET A 187 4.97 -2.13 -8.31
N LEU A 188 4.09 -2.94 -8.91
CA LEU A 188 2.92 -3.47 -8.24
C LEU A 188 3.23 -4.76 -7.47
N PRO A 189 2.63 -4.96 -6.27
CA PRO A 189 2.81 -6.17 -5.49
C PRO A 189 2.15 -7.39 -6.16
N GLN A 190 2.62 -8.58 -5.82
CA GLN A 190 1.97 -9.82 -6.25
C GLN A 190 0.62 -9.98 -5.53
N PRO A 191 -0.52 -10.05 -6.22
CA PRO A 191 -1.80 -10.31 -5.59
C PRO A 191 -1.93 -11.80 -5.24
N LYS A 192 -2.48 -12.08 -4.05
CA LYS A 192 -2.70 -13.43 -3.51
C LYS A 192 -4.06 -13.54 -2.84
N PRO A 193 -4.55 -14.75 -2.53
CA PRO A 193 -5.71 -14.92 -1.64
C PRO A 193 -5.47 -14.31 -0.26
N SER A 194 -6.49 -13.75 0.39
CA SER A 194 -6.37 -13.14 1.72
C SER A 194 -5.97 -14.15 2.81
N SER A 195 -6.36 -15.42 2.66
CA SER A 195 -6.02 -16.50 3.58
C SER A 195 -4.90 -17.38 3.00
N CYS A 196 -3.67 -16.88 3.08
CA CYS A 196 -2.47 -17.66 2.77
C CYS A 196 -1.26 -17.06 3.50
N ILE A 197 -0.16 -17.78 3.56
CA ILE A 197 1.09 -17.25 4.11
C ILE A 197 1.78 -16.37 3.07
N TYR A 198 1.94 -15.08 3.40
CA TYR A 198 2.64 -14.11 2.54
C TYR A 198 4.16 -14.16 2.71
N GLY A 199 4.62 -14.54 3.89
CA GLY A 199 6.02 -14.63 4.26
C GLY A 199 6.18 -14.85 5.76
N LYS A 200 7.40 -14.65 6.25
CA LYS A 200 7.71 -14.66 7.67
C LYS A 200 8.46 -13.40 8.07
N THR A 201 8.22 -12.94 9.29
CA THR A 201 8.92 -11.78 9.83
C THR A 201 10.43 -12.02 9.88
N ASP A 202 11.22 -10.95 9.84
CA ASP A 202 12.63 -11.03 10.18
C ASP A 202 12.79 -11.24 11.70
N PRO A 203 13.64 -12.18 12.14
CA PRO A 203 13.82 -12.47 13.57
C PRO A 203 14.24 -11.26 14.42
N ALA A 204 14.86 -10.25 13.81
CA ALA A 204 15.30 -9.04 14.49
C ALA A 204 14.14 -8.22 15.10
N PHE A 205 12.90 -8.40 14.61
CA PHE A 205 11.76 -7.61 15.10
C PHE A 205 11.09 -8.23 16.34
N PHE A 206 11.00 -9.56 16.40
CA PHE A 206 10.24 -10.26 17.43
C PHE A 206 11.04 -11.36 18.16
N GLY A 207 12.36 -11.44 17.89
CA GLY A 207 13.21 -12.50 18.45
C GLY A 207 13.03 -13.88 17.80
N GLY A 208 12.21 -13.97 16.74
CA GLY A 208 11.91 -15.19 15.99
C GLY A 208 11.10 -14.90 14.73
N GLU A 209 10.93 -15.92 13.88
CA GLU A 209 10.11 -15.84 12.68
C GLU A 209 8.63 -16.08 13.03
N ILE A 210 7.75 -15.16 12.64
CA ILE A 210 6.30 -15.33 12.75
C ILE A 210 5.71 -15.32 11.33
N PRO A 211 4.84 -16.28 10.96
CA PRO A 211 4.11 -16.25 9.69
C PRO A 211 3.20 -15.02 9.57
N ILE A 212 3.10 -14.45 8.36
CA ILE A 212 2.23 -13.31 8.05
C ILE A 212 1.18 -13.78 7.06
#